data_db641766f6116e576f020ec157691ff2
#
_entry.id   db641766f6116e576f020ec157691ff2
#
_cell.length_a   1.000
_cell.length_b   1.000
_cell.length_c   1.000
_cell.angle_alpha   90.00
_cell.angle_beta   90.00
_cell.angle_gamma   90.00
#
_symmetry.space_group_name_H-M   'P 1'
#
loop_
_entity.id
_entity.type
_entity.pdbx_description
1 polymer ?
#
loop_
_entity_poly.entity_id
_entity_poly.type
_entity_poly.pdbx_seq_one_letter_code
_entity_poly.pdbx_strand_id
1 'polypeptide(L)'
;WIASQTHGYETVAFLSRDGYLPMKAYQIACRYCKELPQAEYLYSSRKALLPEMIVTENDLYDIPVEYHNHTPRTVLDLLSFCTKEYTDKQLKNDGFIGHKTFATRMEFNQFVRYVIEKLYDFESHKQSSDLVKRYYAEKISDKTIAFDMGYSGRIQAAISRAVGHGIDVLFVHGDSK
;
A
#
# COMPACT_ATOMS: atom_id res chain seq x y z
N TRP A 1 -4.12 17.16 20.59
CA TRP A 1 -4.86 15.94 20.31
C TRP A 1 -3.93 14.73 20.12
N ILE A 2 -2.98 14.72 19.17
CA ILE A 2 -2.05 13.58 18.99
C ILE A 2 -1.40 13.24 20.33
N ALA A 3 -0.85 14.21 21.05
CA ALA A 3 -0.20 14.01 22.34
C ALA A 3 -1.10 13.30 23.38
N SER A 4 -2.40 13.61 23.40
CA SER A 4 -3.33 12.99 24.35
C SER A 4 -3.73 11.55 23.96
N GLN A 5 -3.50 11.15 22.71
CA GLN A 5 -3.85 9.82 22.21
C GLN A 5 -2.64 8.86 22.16
N THR A 6 -1.44 9.36 22.45
CA THR A 6 -0.21 8.58 22.30
C THR A 6 0.37 8.07 23.63
N HIS A 7 -0.44 8.08 24.70
CA HIS A 7 -0.03 7.53 25.99
C HIS A 7 0.30 6.04 25.88
N GLY A 8 1.49 5.67 26.36
CA GLY A 8 1.95 4.27 26.34
C GLY A 8 2.71 3.85 25.08
N TYR A 9 2.75 4.71 24.05
CA TYR A 9 3.58 4.49 22.86
C TYR A 9 4.94 5.15 22.99
N GLU A 10 5.92 4.60 22.29
CA GLU A 10 7.28 5.16 22.22
C GLU A 10 7.51 5.91 20.90
N THR A 11 6.76 5.56 19.85
CA THR A 11 6.90 6.12 18.51
C THR A 11 5.55 6.48 17.89
N VAL A 12 5.48 7.64 17.26
CA VAL A 12 4.40 8.01 16.34
C VAL A 12 4.94 7.93 14.92
N ALA A 13 4.46 6.98 14.15
CA ALA A 13 4.85 6.76 12.76
C ALA A 13 3.90 7.53 11.82
N PHE A 14 4.39 8.61 11.24
CA PHE A 14 3.63 9.45 10.30
C PHE A 14 3.70 8.86 8.90
N LEU A 15 2.55 8.38 8.40
CA LEU A 15 2.49 7.73 7.09
C LEU A 15 2.66 8.74 5.96
N SER A 16 3.54 8.45 5.02
CA SER A 16 3.72 9.26 3.82
C SER A 16 2.45 9.16 2.95
N ARG A 17 2.14 10.14 2.20
CA ARG A 17 2.75 11.44 1.90
C ARG A 17 2.21 12.52 2.85
N ASP A 18 0.97 12.39 3.25
CA ASP A 18 0.20 13.43 3.94
C ASP A 18 0.65 13.62 5.40
N GLY A 19 1.29 12.60 6.01
CA GLY A 19 1.86 12.68 7.35
C GLY A 19 3.10 13.57 7.49
N TYR A 20 3.71 14.07 6.39
CA TYR A 20 4.95 14.85 6.47
C TYR A 20 4.79 16.16 7.23
N LEU A 21 3.82 16.98 6.87
CA LEU A 21 3.58 18.26 7.54
C LEU A 21 3.14 18.08 9.01
N PRO A 22 2.18 17.18 9.32
CA PRO A 22 1.86 16.86 10.71
C PRO A 22 3.08 16.40 11.51
N MET A 23 3.94 15.55 10.95
CA MET A 23 5.18 15.15 11.61
C MET A 23 6.08 16.35 11.94
N LYS A 24 6.27 17.28 11.00
CA LYS A 24 7.09 18.49 11.25
C LYS A 24 6.53 19.34 12.38
N ALA A 25 5.22 19.52 12.42
CA ALA A 25 4.54 20.23 13.52
C ALA A 25 4.72 19.49 14.86
N TYR A 26 4.54 18.16 14.85
CA TYR A 26 4.73 17.32 16.02
C TYR A 26 6.17 17.35 16.54
N GLN A 27 7.17 17.30 15.67
CA GLN A 27 8.59 17.43 16.03
C GLN A 27 8.91 18.76 16.73
N ILE A 28 8.21 19.86 16.38
CA ILE A 28 8.33 21.13 17.10
C ILE A 28 7.78 20.97 18.52
N ALA A 29 6.61 20.35 18.70
CA ALA A 29 6.04 20.11 20.02
C ALA A 29 6.95 19.25 20.91
N CYS A 30 7.60 18.22 20.35
CA CYS A 30 8.56 17.38 21.08
C CYS A 30 9.77 18.15 21.64
N ARG A 31 10.11 19.33 21.12
CA ARG A 31 11.17 20.17 21.68
C ARG A 31 10.78 20.78 23.03
N TYR A 32 9.49 21.00 23.24
CA TYR A 32 8.94 21.63 24.43
C TYR A 32 8.37 20.61 25.43
N CYS A 33 7.95 19.43 24.95
CA CYS A 33 7.38 18.37 25.76
C CYS A 33 8.19 17.07 25.55
N LYS A 34 9.02 16.72 26.52
CA LYS A 34 9.94 15.58 26.44
C LYS A 34 9.26 14.22 26.64
N GLU A 35 8.03 14.23 27.14
CA GLU A 35 7.23 13.02 27.37
C GLU A 35 6.53 12.50 26.12
N LEU A 36 6.55 13.28 25.02
CA LEU A 36 5.95 12.87 23.77
C LEU A 36 6.76 11.76 23.09
N PRO A 37 6.09 10.75 22.51
CA PRO A 37 6.74 9.72 21.68
C PRO A 37 7.59 10.32 20.57
N GLN A 38 8.59 9.58 20.13
CA GLN A 38 9.42 9.99 19.00
C GLN A 38 8.61 10.01 17.72
N ALA A 39 8.89 10.99 16.85
CA ALA A 39 8.25 11.09 15.54
C ALA A 39 9.12 10.40 14.49
N GLU A 40 8.55 9.44 13.78
CA GLU A 40 9.19 8.78 12.65
C GLU A 40 8.35 8.99 11.38
N TYR A 41 9.02 9.24 10.24
CA TYR A 41 8.35 9.31 8.94
C TYR A 41 8.42 7.94 8.27
N LEU A 42 7.26 7.36 8.02
CA LEU A 42 7.16 6.03 7.45
C LEU A 42 6.77 6.12 5.97
N TYR A 43 7.67 5.70 5.09
CA TYR A 43 7.35 5.62 3.67
C TYR A 43 6.27 4.56 3.45
N SER A 44 5.11 5.02 3.02
CA SER A 44 3.97 4.18 2.72
C SER A 44 3.27 4.70 1.48
N SER A 45 2.90 3.83 0.59
CA SER A 45 2.04 4.15 -0.54
C SER A 45 1.24 2.91 -0.93
N ARG A 46 0.09 3.11 -1.57
CA ARG A 46 -0.71 1.98 -2.07
C ARG A 46 0.12 1.09 -2.99
N LYS A 47 0.93 1.66 -3.87
CA LYS A 47 1.79 0.89 -4.80
C LYS A 47 2.85 0.08 -4.05
N ALA A 48 3.53 0.66 -3.08
CA ALA A 48 4.57 -0.02 -2.31
C ALA A 48 4.01 -1.16 -1.44
N LEU A 49 2.74 -1.06 -1.02
CA LEU A 49 2.07 -2.05 -0.18
C LEU A 49 1.23 -3.06 -0.96
N LEU A 50 1.15 -2.95 -2.29
CA LEU A 50 0.42 -3.92 -3.11
C LEU A 50 0.86 -5.38 -2.84
N PRO A 51 2.18 -5.70 -2.65
CA PRO A 51 2.59 -7.05 -2.30
C PRO A 51 1.92 -7.62 -1.04
N GLU A 52 1.57 -6.76 -0.08
CA GLU A 52 0.87 -7.14 1.15
C GLU A 52 -0.66 -6.98 1.06
N MET A 53 -1.15 -6.28 0.05
CA MET A 53 -2.60 -6.17 -0.23
C MET A 53 -3.11 -7.37 -1.03
N ILE A 54 -2.23 -7.98 -1.84
CA ILE A 54 -2.52 -9.14 -2.67
C ILE A 54 -1.97 -10.37 -1.94
N VAL A 55 -2.85 -11.14 -1.32
CA VAL A 55 -2.48 -12.36 -0.59
C VAL A 55 -2.63 -13.59 -1.50
N THR A 56 -3.59 -13.55 -2.38
CA THR A 56 -3.89 -14.59 -3.37
C THR A 56 -4.02 -14.01 -4.77
N GLU A 57 -3.88 -14.82 -5.79
CA GLU A 57 -4.11 -14.43 -7.18
C GLU A 57 -5.49 -13.79 -7.40
N ASN A 58 -6.49 -14.22 -6.63
CA ASN A 58 -7.85 -13.69 -6.73
C ASN A 58 -7.95 -12.23 -6.26
N ASP A 59 -7.08 -11.79 -5.36
CA ASP A 59 -7.06 -10.40 -4.91
C ASP A 59 -6.68 -9.42 -6.04
N LEU A 60 -6.10 -9.93 -7.12
CA LEU A 60 -5.85 -9.15 -8.34
C LEU A 60 -7.11 -8.60 -8.99
N TYR A 61 -8.28 -9.24 -8.79
CA TYR A 61 -9.55 -8.70 -9.27
C TYR A 61 -10.02 -7.48 -8.48
N ASP A 62 -9.54 -7.33 -7.25
CA ASP A 62 -9.92 -6.26 -6.31
C ASP A 62 -8.82 -5.20 -6.09
N ILE A 63 -7.82 -5.17 -6.99
CA ILE A 63 -6.82 -4.11 -6.95
C ILE A 63 -7.51 -2.74 -6.97
N PRO A 64 -7.03 -1.77 -6.18
CA PRO A 64 -7.69 -0.49 -6.00
C PRO A 64 -7.46 0.45 -7.21
N VAL A 65 -7.97 0.04 -8.37
CA VAL A 65 -7.91 0.81 -9.61
C VAL A 65 -9.30 1.05 -10.19
N GLU A 66 -9.50 2.22 -10.72
CA GLU A 66 -10.67 2.55 -11.53
C GLU A 66 -10.39 2.12 -12.98
N TYR A 67 -10.91 0.98 -13.38
CA TYR A 67 -10.57 0.31 -14.63
C TYR A 67 -10.66 1.23 -15.87
N HIS A 68 -11.62 2.13 -15.90
CA HIS A 68 -11.81 3.08 -17.03
C HIS A 68 -10.69 4.12 -17.15
N ASN A 69 -9.88 4.32 -16.11
CA ASN A 69 -8.71 5.20 -16.12
C ASN A 69 -7.39 4.45 -16.35
N HIS A 70 -7.47 3.12 -16.50
CA HIS A 70 -6.29 2.29 -16.67
C HIS A 70 -6.28 1.57 -18.02
N THR A 71 -5.07 1.28 -18.48
CA THR A 71 -4.80 0.47 -19.67
C THR A 71 -4.09 -0.82 -19.24
N PRO A 72 -4.03 -1.86 -20.08
CA PRO A 72 -3.23 -3.05 -19.80
C PRO A 72 -1.81 -2.72 -19.34
N ARG A 73 -1.14 -1.78 -20.00
CA ARG A 73 0.22 -1.37 -19.63
C ARG A 73 0.27 -0.76 -18.23
N THR A 74 -0.60 0.18 -17.90
CA THR A 74 -0.59 0.83 -16.57
C THR A 74 -0.94 -0.14 -15.45
N VAL A 75 -1.77 -1.14 -15.70
CA VAL A 75 -2.05 -2.22 -14.74
C VAL A 75 -0.81 -3.10 -14.56
N LEU A 76 -0.12 -3.49 -15.63
CA LEU A 76 1.12 -4.27 -15.52
C LEU A 76 2.25 -3.48 -14.83
N ASP A 77 2.34 -2.17 -15.06
CA ASP A 77 3.29 -1.30 -14.35
C ASP A 77 3.01 -1.26 -12.83
N LEU A 78 1.73 -1.33 -12.43
CA LEU A 78 1.35 -1.47 -11.02
C LEU A 78 1.72 -2.84 -10.46
N LEU A 79 1.54 -3.89 -11.25
CA LEU A 79 1.76 -5.29 -10.88
C LEU A 79 3.18 -5.78 -11.18
N SER A 80 4.11 -4.89 -11.53
CA SER A 80 5.49 -5.25 -11.88
C SER A 80 6.24 -6.02 -10.79
N PHE A 81 5.77 -5.93 -9.55
CA PHE A 81 6.32 -6.69 -8.43
C PHE A 81 5.96 -8.19 -8.46
N CYS A 82 4.95 -8.59 -9.23
CA CYS A 82 4.45 -9.97 -9.28
C CYS A 82 4.18 -10.46 -10.71
N THR A 83 4.71 -9.81 -11.73
CA THR A 83 4.52 -10.22 -13.12
C THR A 83 5.84 -10.44 -13.82
N LYS A 84 5.88 -11.43 -14.72
CA LYS A 84 6.97 -11.64 -15.67
C LYS A 84 7.07 -10.46 -16.62
N GLU A 85 8.24 -10.28 -17.20
CA GLU A 85 8.43 -9.33 -18.29
C GLU A 85 7.47 -9.62 -19.46
N TYR A 86 6.93 -8.57 -20.04
CA TYR A 86 6.00 -8.63 -21.15
C TYR A 86 6.37 -7.60 -22.23
N THR A 87 5.91 -7.84 -23.44
CA THR A 87 6.07 -6.91 -24.57
C THR A 87 4.71 -6.53 -25.15
N ASP A 88 4.60 -5.35 -25.75
CA ASP A 88 3.39 -4.92 -26.42
C ASP A 88 2.98 -5.87 -27.57
N LYS A 89 3.96 -6.54 -28.18
CA LYS A 89 3.72 -7.55 -29.22
C LYS A 89 3.03 -8.79 -28.64
N GLN A 90 3.44 -9.24 -27.46
CA GLN A 90 2.78 -10.36 -26.77
C GLN A 90 1.35 -9.98 -26.40
N LEU A 91 1.14 -8.82 -25.74
CA LEU A 91 -0.20 -8.32 -25.39
C LEU A 91 -1.11 -8.28 -26.63
N LYS A 92 -0.62 -7.74 -27.74
CA LYS A 92 -1.40 -7.64 -28.99
C LYS A 92 -1.75 -9.02 -29.57
N ASN A 93 -0.82 -9.98 -29.54
CA ASN A 93 -1.06 -11.34 -30.02
C ASN A 93 -2.14 -12.06 -29.16
N ASP A 94 -2.19 -11.73 -27.87
CA ASP A 94 -3.15 -12.27 -26.91
C ASP A 94 -4.46 -11.46 -26.84
N GLY A 95 -4.65 -10.50 -27.77
CA GLY A 95 -5.89 -9.75 -27.94
C GLY A 95 -6.02 -8.46 -27.12
N PHE A 96 -4.94 -8.02 -26.47
CA PHE A 96 -4.93 -6.80 -25.64
C PHE A 96 -4.16 -5.67 -26.32
N ILE A 97 -4.73 -4.45 -26.28
CA ILE A 97 -4.07 -3.25 -26.76
C ILE A 97 -3.50 -2.50 -25.55
N GLY A 98 -2.17 -2.52 -25.39
CA GLY A 98 -1.46 -2.07 -24.21
C GLY A 98 -1.80 -0.66 -23.70
N HIS A 99 -2.15 0.26 -24.60
CA HIS A 99 -2.46 1.66 -24.29
C HIS A 99 -3.93 2.06 -24.46
N LYS A 100 -4.82 1.08 -24.70
CA LYS A 100 -6.27 1.33 -24.75
C LYS A 100 -6.88 1.11 -23.37
N THR A 101 -7.66 2.07 -22.87
CA THR A 101 -8.38 1.94 -21.61
C THR A 101 -9.45 0.87 -21.69
N PHE A 102 -9.76 0.23 -20.57
CA PHE A 102 -10.83 -0.75 -20.50
C PHE A 102 -12.18 -0.04 -20.56
N ALA A 103 -13.03 -0.46 -21.49
CA ALA A 103 -14.36 0.10 -21.64
C ALA A 103 -15.35 -0.43 -20.60
N THR A 104 -15.15 -1.66 -20.12
CA THR A 104 -16.04 -2.32 -19.16
C THR A 104 -15.25 -3.05 -18.06
N ARG A 105 -15.92 -3.28 -16.93
CA ARG A 105 -15.36 -4.13 -15.86
C ARG A 105 -15.10 -5.56 -16.36
N MET A 106 -15.87 -6.03 -17.30
CA MET A 106 -15.66 -7.36 -17.89
C MET A 106 -14.35 -7.43 -18.68
N GLU A 107 -14.03 -6.43 -19.50
CA GLU A 107 -12.74 -6.35 -20.20
C GLU A 107 -11.56 -6.31 -19.21
N PHE A 108 -11.69 -5.52 -18.15
CA PHE A 108 -10.70 -5.47 -17.08
C PHE A 108 -10.51 -6.85 -16.41
N ASN A 109 -11.60 -7.53 -16.06
CA ASN A 109 -11.53 -8.86 -15.44
C ASN A 109 -10.95 -9.91 -16.39
N GLN A 110 -11.22 -9.84 -17.68
CA GLN A 110 -10.58 -10.70 -18.69
C GLN A 110 -9.06 -10.46 -18.74
N PHE A 111 -8.65 -9.20 -18.65
CA PHE A 111 -7.23 -8.87 -18.58
C PHE A 111 -6.57 -9.36 -17.28
N VAL A 112 -7.22 -9.18 -16.14
CA VAL A 112 -6.72 -9.72 -14.86
C VAL A 112 -6.56 -11.24 -14.93
N ARG A 113 -7.54 -11.94 -15.50
CA ARG A 113 -7.44 -13.40 -15.73
C ARG A 113 -6.22 -13.75 -16.58
N TYR A 114 -5.99 -13.03 -17.67
CA TYR A 114 -4.80 -13.21 -18.50
C TYR A 114 -3.50 -12.99 -17.68
N VAL A 115 -3.45 -11.97 -16.84
CA VAL A 115 -2.29 -11.74 -15.97
C VAL A 115 -2.07 -12.94 -15.05
N ILE A 116 -3.11 -13.45 -14.38
CA ILE A 116 -3.03 -14.61 -13.49
C ILE A 116 -2.51 -15.83 -14.24
N GLU A 117 -3.10 -16.15 -15.39
CA GLU A 117 -2.80 -17.38 -16.13
C GLU A 117 -1.44 -17.36 -16.86
N LYS A 118 -0.95 -16.20 -17.27
CA LYS A 118 0.21 -16.08 -18.18
C LYS A 118 1.40 -15.32 -17.61
N LEU A 119 1.16 -14.30 -16.81
CA LEU A 119 2.19 -13.35 -16.41
C LEU A 119 2.52 -13.40 -14.92
N TYR A 120 1.63 -13.89 -14.08
CA TYR A 120 1.87 -13.91 -12.64
C TYR A 120 3.11 -14.73 -12.29
N ASP A 121 3.95 -14.16 -11.44
CA ASP A 121 5.18 -14.75 -10.94
C ASP A 121 5.19 -14.73 -9.41
N PHE A 122 4.93 -15.90 -8.83
CA PHE A 122 4.87 -16.07 -7.39
C PHE A 122 6.20 -15.74 -6.69
N GLU A 123 7.34 -16.09 -7.28
CA GLU A 123 8.63 -15.84 -6.67
C GLU A 123 8.97 -14.35 -6.62
N SER A 124 8.69 -13.62 -7.68
CA SER A 124 8.83 -12.16 -7.72
C SER A 124 7.91 -11.48 -6.70
N HIS A 125 6.67 -11.97 -6.60
CA HIS A 125 5.73 -11.46 -5.59
C HIS A 125 6.24 -11.70 -4.17
N LYS A 126 6.66 -12.93 -3.86
CA LYS A 126 7.22 -13.29 -2.55
C LYS A 126 8.43 -12.45 -2.18
N GLN A 127 9.38 -12.27 -3.10
CA GLN A 127 10.54 -11.42 -2.88
C GLN A 127 10.15 -9.97 -2.56
N SER A 128 9.17 -9.43 -3.28
CA SER A 128 8.65 -8.09 -3.05
C SER A 128 7.94 -7.96 -1.70
N SER A 129 7.14 -8.96 -1.33
CA SER A 129 6.50 -9.06 -0.01
C SER A 129 7.53 -9.12 1.12
N ASP A 130 8.58 -9.94 0.97
CA ASP A 130 9.64 -10.07 1.96
C ASP A 130 10.42 -8.75 2.17
N LEU A 131 10.61 -7.96 1.11
CA LEU A 131 11.20 -6.62 1.22
C LEU A 131 10.30 -5.66 1.99
N VAL A 132 9.00 -5.67 1.70
CA VAL A 132 8.00 -4.85 2.43
C VAL A 132 7.97 -5.23 3.90
N LYS A 133 7.87 -6.52 4.21
CA LYS A 133 7.88 -7.03 5.59
C LYS A 133 9.12 -6.60 6.35
N ARG A 134 10.29 -6.74 5.76
CA ARG A 134 11.56 -6.33 6.37
C ARG A 134 11.58 -4.85 6.68
N TYR A 135 11.19 -3.99 5.73
CA TYR A 135 11.14 -2.56 5.94
C TYR A 135 10.25 -2.16 7.12
N TYR A 136 9.04 -2.72 7.19
CA TYR A 136 8.10 -2.35 8.26
C TYR A 136 8.46 -3.00 9.60
N ALA A 137 9.01 -4.21 9.62
CA ALA A 137 9.47 -4.86 10.86
C ALA A 137 10.63 -4.11 11.53
N GLU A 138 11.46 -3.41 10.75
CA GLU A 138 12.53 -2.56 11.30
C GLU A 138 12.01 -1.24 11.90
N LYS A 139 10.80 -0.81 11.51
CA LYS A 139 10.25 0.51 11.80
C LYS A 139 9.11 0.51 12.80
N ILE A 140 8.42 -0.60 12.93
CA ILE A 140 7.20 -0.73 13.72
C ILE A 140 7.39 -1.78 14.80
N SER A 141 7.10 -1.39 16.02
CA SER A 141 7.05 -2.25 17.20
C SER A 141 5.65 -2.22 17.82
N ASP A 142 5.39 -3.04 18.82
CA ASP A 142 4.15 -3.03 19.63
C ASP A 142 3.89 -1.69 20.33
N LYS A 143 4.92 -0.83 20.43
CA LYS A 143 4.83 0.52 21.01
C LYS A 143 4.82 1.62 19.95
N THR A 144 4.51 1.28 18.73
CA THR A 144 4.34 2.23 17.63
C THR A 144 2.87 2.46 17.35
N ILE A 145 2.45 3.73 17.30
CA ILE A 145 1.14 4.13 16.79
C ILE A 145 1.32 4.86 15.47
N ALA A 146 0.55 4.50 14.45
CA ALA A 146 0.60 5.18 13.16
C ALA A 146 -0.31 6.41 13.16
N PHE A 147 0.08 7.43 12.40
CA PHE A 147 -0.72 8.60 12.11
C PHE A 147 -1.01 8.64 10.60
N ASP A 148 -2.29 8.61 10.24
CA ASP A 148 -2.73 8.62 8.85
C ASP A 148 -3.82 9.68 8.64
N MET A 149 -3.69 10.45 7.56
CA MET A 149 -4.73 11.38 7.11
C MET A 149 -5.83 10.69 6.30
N GLY A 150 -5.61 9.42 5.95
CA GLY A 150 -6.45 8.65 5.04
C GLY A 150 -7.74 8.10 5.65
N TYR A 151 -8.58 7.50 4.79
CA TYR A 151 -9.99 7.20 5.11
C TYR A 151 -10.31 5.70 5.22
N SER A 152 -9.55 4.85 4.55
CA SER A 152 -10.04 3.49 4.27
C SER A 152 -9.39 2.37 5.09
N GLY A 153 -8.35 2.67 5.88
CA GLY A 153 -7.61 1.67 6.65
C GLY A 153 -6.85 0.60 5.83
N ARG A 154 -6.87 0.67 4.50
CA ARG A 154 -6.22 -0.34 3.63
C ARG A 154 -4.70 -0.36 3.80
N ILE A 155 -4.08 0.80 3.93
CA ILE A 155 -2.63 0.93 4.17
C ILE A 155 -2.29 0.31 5.52
N GLN A 156 -3.04 0.65 6.56
CA GLN A 156 -2.90 0.07 7.89
C GLN A 156 -3.02 -1.46 7.88
N ALA A 157 -4.06 -2.00 7.23
CA ALA A 157 -4.26 -3.44 7.13
C ALA A 157 -3.09 -4.14 6.41
N ALA A 158 -2.53 -3.52 5.37
CA ALA A 158 -1.35 -4.03 4.67
C ALA A 158 -0.10 -3.97 5.55
N ILE A 159 0.11 -2.88 6.29
CA ILE A 159 1.23 -2.77 7.24
C ILE A 159 1.08 -3.80 8.37
N SER A 160 -0.11 -3.97 8.94
CA SER A 160 -0.38 -4.98 9.97
C SER A 160 -0.06 -6.40 9.48
N ARG A 161 -0.38 -6.72 8.22
CA ARG A 161 0.04 -7.99 7.62
C ARG A 161 1.55 -8.09 7.47
N ALA A 162 2.21 -7.00 7.03
CA ALA A 162 3.65 -6.97 6.86
C ALA A 162 4.40 -7.24 8.17
N VAL A 163 3.94 -6.67 9.28
CA VAL A 163 4.60 -6.84 10.60
C VAL A 163 4.09 -8.07 11.37
N GLY A 164 2.99 -8.69 10.94
CA GLY A 164 2.44 -9.89 11.56
C GLY A 164 1.60 -9.64 12.82
N HIS A 165 1.29 -8.38 13.15
CA HIS A 165 0.41 -8.00 14.25
C HIS A 165 -0.41 -6.75 13.92
N GLY A 166 -1.49 -6.51 14.68
CA GLY A 166 -2.27 -5.29 14.54
C GLY A 166 -1.47 -4.06 14.92
N ILE A 167 -1.66 -2.96 14.18
CA ILE A 167 -1.10 -1.66 14.54
C ILE A 167 -2.23 -0.69 14.89
N ASP A 168 -2.02 0.11 15.94
CA ASP A 168 -2.95 1.18 16.29
C ASP A 168 -2.73 2.39 15.37
N VAL A 169 -3.82 3.06 15.03
CA VAL A 169 -3.77 4.20 14.10
C VAL A 169 -4.61 5.36 14.58
N LEU A 170 -4.05 6.54 14.50
CA LEU A 170 -4.76 7.81 14.63
C LEU A 170 -5.17 8.30 13.25
N PHE A 171 -6.46 8.25 12.97
CA PHE A 171 -7.03 8.84 11.76
C PHE A 171 -7.49 10.27 12.03
N VAL A 172 -7.11 11.20 11.14
CA VAL A 172 -7.63 12.58 11.18
C VAL A 172 -9.05 12.61 10.63
N HIS A 173 -9.34 11.74 9.68
CA HIS A 173 -10.63 11.66 9.02
C HIS A 173 -10.97 10.20 8.76
N GLY A 174 -12.16 9.77 9.10
CA GLY A 174 -12.65 8.41 8.87
C GLY A 174 -14.03 8.46 8.20
N ASP A 175 -14.24 7.61 7.20
CA ASP A 175 -15.57 7.37 6.67
C ASP A 175 -16.36 6.54 7.68
N SER A 176 -17.41 7.12 8.24
CA SER A 176 -18.44 6.35 8.95
C SER A 176 -19.24 5.58 7.88
N LYS A 177 -18.93 4.30 7.71
CA LYS A 177 -19.80 3.38 6.99
C LYS A 177 -20.64 2.62 8.00
#